data_f088bbd43f5d93e6559233b5d06ac7e7
#
_entry.id   f088bbd43f5d93e6559233b5d06ac7e7
#
_cell.length_a   1.000
_cell.length_b   1.000
_cell.length_c   1.000
_cell.angle_alpha   90.00
_cell.angle_beta   90.00
_cell.angle_gamma   90.00
#
_symmetry.space_group_name_H-M   'P 1'
#
loop_
_entity.id
_entity.type
_entity.pdbx_description
1 polymer ?
#
loop_
_entity_poly.entity_id
_entity_poly.type
_entity_poly.pdbx_seq_one_letter_code
_entity_poly.pdbx_strand_id
1 'polypeptide(L)'
;MKXAMIRXLXVXXFLSLAQVAXAADAPAKYAASCGACHAYGVAGAPKTGDAGXWEPRXAKGMDALVASVXXGLNAMPPGGLCNGCSDEEYKELITYMATPQ
;
A
#
# COMPACT_ATOMS: atom_id res chain seq x y z
N MET A 1 -2.77 28.50 38.87
CA MET A 1 -1.78 27.49 38.87
C MET A 1 -2.26 26.17 38.44
N LYS A 2 -3.46 25.92 38.50
CA LYS A 2 -3.89 24.61 38.08
C LYS A 2 -4.08 24.46 36.61
N UNK A 3 -4.19 25.31 35.98
CA UNK A 3 -4.52 25.23 34.69
C UNK A 3 -3.47 24.89 33.78
N ALA A 4 -2.41 25.10 34.34
CA ALA A 4 -1.31 24.88 33.42
C ALA A 4 -1.11 23.44 33.04
N MET A 5 -1.63 22.57 33.84
CA MET A 5 -1.38 21.18 33.58
C MET A 5 -2.18 20.58 32.49
N ILE A 6 -3.19 21.25 32.06
CA ILE A 6 -4.11 20.64 31.10
C ILE A 6 -3.59 20.62 29.70
N ARG A 7 -2.71 21.49 29.41
CA ARG A 7 -2.28 21.63 28.05
C ARG A 7 -1.50 20.48 27.47
N UNK A 8 -0.95 19.84 28.04
CA UNK A 8 -0.13 18.82 27.66
C UNK A 8 -0.72 17.75 26.93
N LEU A 9 -1.80 17.75 27.19
CA LEU A 9 -2.42 16.57 26.66
C LEU A 9 -2.73 16.66 25.18
N UNK A 10 -2.79 17.68 24.84
CA UNK A 10 -3.25 17.80 23.49
C UNK A 10 -2.30 17.44 22.43
N VAL A 11 -1.22 17.57 22.84
CA VAL A 11 -0.20 17.43 21.81
C VAL A 11 -0.15 16.02 21.25
N UNK A 12 -0.42 15.24 21.98
CA UNK A 12 -0.24 13.94 21.62
C UNK A 12 -1.11 13.43 20.58
N UNK A 13 -1.86 13.96 20.56
CA UNK A 13 -2.81 13.51 19.72
C UNK A 13 -2.53 13.74 18.32
N PHE A 14 -1.95 14.75 18.10
CA PHE A 14 -1.63 15.11 16.74
C PHE A 14 -0.67 14.16 16.08
N LEU A 15 0.28 13.65 16.79
CA LEU A 15 1.26 12.75 16.22
C LEU A 15 0.62 11.46 15.72
N SER A 16 -0.38 10.99 16.41
CA SER A 16 -1.05 9.78 16.00
C SER A 16 -1.76 9.94 14.67
N LEU A 17 -2.38 11.09 14.47
CA LEU A 17 -3.11 11.32 13.24
C LEU A 17 -2.20 11.37 12.03
N ALA A 18 -1.02 11.93 12.21
CA ALA A 18 -0.10 12.04 11.08
C ALA A 18 0.34 10.66 10.57
N GLN A 19 0.45 9.69 11.45
CA GLN A 19 0.89 8.37 11.04
C GLN A 19 -0.18 7.60 10.28
N VAL A 20 -1.44 7.84 10.60
CA VAL A 20 -2.52 7.12 9.95
C VAL A 20 -2.70 7.56 8.50
N ALA A 21 -2.41 8.80 8.21
CA ALA A 21 -2.69 9.38 6.91
C ALA A 21 -2.06 8.62 5.76
N UNK A 22 -0.94 8.16 5.98
CA UNK A 22 -0.23 7.50 4.98
C UNK A 22 -0.86 6.27 4.50
N ALA A 23 -1.36 5.55 5.37
CA ALA A 23 -1.99 4.32 4.93
C ALA A 23 -3.36 4.58 4.33
N ALA A 24 -4.01 5.65 4.75
CA ALA A 24 -5.34 5.98 4.25
C ALA A 24 -5.33 6.32 2.76
N ASP A 25 -4.17 6.67 2.20
CA ASP A 25 -4.09 7.00 0.78
C ASP A 25 -4.02 5.78 -0.13
N ALA A 26 -3.80 4.58 0.41
CA ALA A 26 -3.61 3.42 -0.43
C ALA A 26 -4.82 3.11 -1.33
N PRO A 27 -6.07 3.17 -0.84
CA PRO A 27 -7.17 2.90 -1.75
C PRO A 27 -7.25 3.85 -2.93
N ALA A 28 -6.98 5.13 -2.72
CA ALA A 28 -7.03 6.08 -3.82
C ALA A 28 -5.91 5.86 -4.82
N LYS A 29 -4.69 5.61 -4.34
CA LYS A 29 -3.58 5.33 -5.22
C LYS A 29 -3.80 4.03 -5.98
N TYR A 30 -4.34 3.03 -5.31
CA TYR A 30 -4.65 1.77 -5.94
C TYR A 30 -5.62 1.96 -7.10
N ALA A 31 -6.70 2.71 -6.87
CA ALA A 31 -7.70 2.92 -7.91
C ALA A 31 -7.10 3.63 -9.11
N ALA A 32 -6.13 4.52 -8.88
CA ALA A 32 -5.53 5.27 -9.96
C ALA A 32 -4.43 4.51 -10.69
N SER A 33 -3.98 3.37 -10.16
CA SER A 33 -2.82 2.70 -10.75
C SER A 33 -2.99 1.19 -10.78
N CYS A 34 -2.70 0.52 -9.67
CA CYS A 34 -2.64 -0.93 -9.61
C CYS A 34 -3.96 -1.59 -9.97
N GLY A 35 -5.05 -0.93 -9.64
CA GLY A 35 -6.37 -1.50 -9.87
C GLY A 35 -6.70 -1.75 -11.33
N ALA A 36 -6.03 -1.04 -12.25
CA ALA A 36 -6.32 -1.27 -13.66
C ALA A 36 -6.15 -2.73 -14.06
N CYS A 37 -5.19 -3.42 -13.45
CA CYS A 37 -4.96 -4.82 -13.74
C CYS A 37 -5.36 -5.73 -12.59
N HIS A 38 -5.04 -5.32 -11.36
CA HIS A 38 -5.21 -6.21 -10.23
C HIS A 38 -6.66 -6.30 -9.75
N ALA A 39 -7.51 -5.35 -10.11
CA ALA A 39 -8.91 -5.46 -9.72
C ALA A 39 -9.59 -6.64 -10.41
N TYR A 40 -9.17 -6.95 -11.63
CA TYR A 40 -9.84 -7.95 -12.44
C TYR A 40 -8.97 -9.13 -12.82
N GLY A 41 -7.70 -9.11 -12.46
CA GLY A 41 -6.80 -10.19 -12.83
C GLY A 41 -6.34 -10.13 -14.28
N VAL A 42 -6.20 -8.94 -14.83
CA VAL A 42 -5.79 -8.76 -16.22
C VAL A 42 -4.42 -9.38 -16.43
N ALA A 43 -4.26 -10.12 -17.52
CA ALA A 43 -2.99 -10.72 -17.93
C ALA A 43 -2.34 -11.55 -16.83
N GLY A 44 -3.13 -12.20 -16.01
CA GLY A 44 -2.60 -13.07 -14.97
C GLY A 44 -2.21 -12.37 -13.68
N ALA A 45 -2.52 -11.08 -13.54
CA ALA A 45 -2.21 -10.38 -12.30
C ALA A 45 -2.97 -11.00 -11.14
N PRO A 46 -2.33 -11.18 -9.96
CA PRO A 46 -3.07 -11.68 -8.81
C PRO A 46 -4.16 -10.69 -8.42
N LYS A 47 -5.37 -11.19 -8.32
CA LYS A 47 -6.52 -10.34 -8.11
C LYS A 47 -6.54 -9.79 -6.70
N THR A 48 -6.86 -8.52 -6.55
CA THR A 48 -6.92 -7.87 -5.25
C THR A 48 -7.87 -8.62 -4.33
N GLY A 49 -7.41 -8.89 -3.12
CA GLY A 49 -8.22 -9.58 -2.12
C GLY A 49 -8.18 -11.08 -2.22
N ASP A 50 -7.56 -11.63 -3.25
CA ASP A 50 -7.52 -13.07 -3.44
C ASP A 50 -6.32 -13.64 -2.67
N ALA A 51 -6.54 -14.04 -1.44
CA ALA A 51 -5.47 -14.51 -0.58
C ALA A 51 -4.70 -15.67 -1.19
N GLY A 52 -5.37 -16.57 -1.85
CA GLY A 52 -4.72 -17.69 -2.48
C GLY A 52 -3.73 -17.29 -3.56
N UNK A 53 -4.04 -16.22 -4.25
CA UNK A 53 -3.20 -15.77 -5.24
C UNK A 53 -2.07 -15.08 -4.73
N TRP A 54 -2.25 -14.46 -3.66
CA TRP A 54 -1.19 -13.64 -3.12
C TRP A 54 -0.23 -14.41 -2.22
N GLU A 55 -0.69 -15.43 -1.57
CA GLU A 55 0.12 -16.11 -0.57
C GLU A 55 1.48 -16.58 -1.10
N PRO A 56 1.57 -17.26 -2.23
CA PRO A 56 2.90 -17.64 -2.72
C PRO A 56 3.77 -16.44 -3.06
N ARG A 57 3.16 -15.37 -3.44
CA ARG A 57 3.92 -14.15 -3.68
C ARG A 57 4.37 -13.49 -2.38
N UNK A 58 3.61 -13.29 -1.57
CA UNK A 58 3.95 -12.80 -0.36
C UNK A 58 4.98 -13.55 0.28
N ALA A 59 5.13 -14.95 0.02
CA ALA A 59 6.21 -15.80 0.55
C ALA A 59 7.58 -15.39 0.08
N LYS A 60 7.69 -14.72 -1.04
CA LYS A 60 8.96 -14.22 -1.55
C LYS A 60 9.53 -13.08 -0.72
N GLY A 61 8.70 -12.44 0.10
CA GLY A 61 9.12 -11.32 0.91
C GLY A 61 8.74 -9.99 0.27
N MET A 62 8.44 -9.02 1.10
CA MET A 62 7.97 -7.72 0.63
C MET A 62 9.01 -7.02 -0.24
N ASP A 63 10.30 -7.15 0.10
CA ASP A 63 11.32 -6.50 -0.71
C ASP A 63 11.34 -7.03 -2.14
N ALA A 64 11.11 -8.34 -2.30
CA ALA A 64 11.07 -8.92 -3.63
C ALA A 64 9.86 -8.41 -4.41
N LEU A 65 8.74 -8.24 -3.74
CA LEU A 65 7.54 -7.73 -4.40
C LEU A 65 7.71 -6.28 -4.83
N VAL A 66 8.32 -5.48 -3.98
CA VAL A 66 8.61 -4.08 -4.33
C VAL A 66 9.55 -4.04 -5.53
N ALA A 67 10.56 -4.89 -5.55
CA ALA A 67 11.48 -4.94 -6.67
C ALA A 67 10.76 -5.31 -7.97
N SER A 68 9.81 -6.21 -7.92
CA SER A 68 9.03 -6.56 -9.10
C SER A 68 8.23 -5.38 -9.61
N VAL A 69 7.72 -4.60 -8.76
CA VAL A 69 7.03 -3.39 -9.19
C VAL A 69 8.00 -2.41 -9.84
N UNK A 70 9.01 -2.26 -9.24
CA UNK A 70 9.91 -1.33 -9.64
C UNK A 70 10.53 -1.65 -10.91
N UNK A 71 10.62 -2.91 -11.19
CA UNK A 71 11.31 -3.34 -12.29
C UNK A 71 10.47 -3.74 -13.33
N GLY A 72 9.21 -3.99 -13.02
CA GLY A 72 8.25 -4.64 -13.89
C GLY A 72 8.41 -6.14 -13.91
N LEU A 73 7.33 -6.81 -14.23
CA LEU A 73 7.36 -8.27 -14.22
C LEU A 73 6.33 -8.79 -15.21
N ASN A 74 6.80 -9.51 -16.22
CA ASN A 74 5.91 -10.03 -17.26
C ASN A 74 5.09 -8.88 -17.86
N ALA A 75 3.77 -8.93 -17.81
CA ALA A 75 2.94 -7.88 -18.39
C ALA A 75 2.85 -6.64 -17.52
N MET A 76 3.32 -6.72 -16.26
CA MET A 76 3.25 -5.56 -15.38
C MET A 76 4.34 -4.56 -15.75
N PRO A 77 3.98 -3.33 -16.10
CA PRO A 77 5.00 -2.36 -16.49
C PRO A 77 5.80 -1.87 -15.29
N PRO A 78 7.01 -1.37 -15.52
CA PRO A 78 7.78 -0.80 -14.43
C PRO A 78 7.00 0.31 -13.74
N GLY A 79 7.00 0.26 -12.42
CA GLY A 79 6.25 1.21 -11.62
C GLY A 79 4.78 0.89 -11.44
N GLY A 80 4.26 -0.10 -12.13
CA GLY A 80 2.88 -0.53 -11.94
C GLY A 80 1.86 0.56 -12.14
N LEU A 81 2.11 1.48 -13.06
CA LEU A 81 1.28 2.66 -13.33
C LEU A 81 1.23 3.66 -12.16
N CYS A 82 2.01 3.44 -11.13
CA CYS A 82 2.11 4.37 -10.02
C CYS A 82 3.43 5.11 -10.11
N ASN A 83 3.55 5.94 -11.14
CA ASN A 83 4.79 6.65 -11.39
C ASN A 83 5.08 7.62 -10.26
N GLY A 84 6.31 7.61 -9.77
CA GLY A 84 6.68 8.48 -8.69
C GLY A 84 6.33 7.98 -7.31
N CYS A 85 5.74 6.80 -7.18
CA CYS A 85 5.48 6.24 -5.88
C CYS A 85 6.78 5.80 -5.22
N SER A 86 6.86 5.98 -3.91
CA SER A 86 8.02 5.54 -3.14
C SER A 86 7.94 4.05 -2.84
N ASP A 87 9.05 3.49 -2.40
CA ASP A 87 9.05 2.10 -1.96
C ASP A 87 8.04 1.87 -0.84
N GLU A 88 7.92 2.82 0.08
CA GLU A 88 6.95 2.69 1.16
C GLU A 88 5.53 2.68 0.63
N GLU A 89 5.26 3.52 -0.36
CA GLU A 89 3.95 3.52 -0.99
C GLU A 89 3.67 2.21 -1.71
N TYR A 90 4.68 1.65 -2.40
CA TYR A 90 4.51 0.34 -3.02
C TYR A 90 4.19 -0.73 -1.99
N LYS A 91 4.86 -0.70 -0.83
CA LYS A 91 4.57 -1.67 0.22
C LYS A 91 3.13 -1.57 0.71
N GLU A 92 2.66 -0.35 0.87
CA GLU A 92 1.28 -0.14 1.30
C GLU A 92 0.29 -0.64 0.27
N LEU A 93 0.57 -0.40 -1.01
CA LEU A 93 -0.30 -0.85 -2.08
C LEU A 93 -0.34 -2.38 -2.17
N ILE A 94 0.83 -3.02 -2.07
CA ILE A 94 0.88 -4.47 -2.09
C ILE A 94 0.12 -5.06 -0.92
N THR A 95 0.31 -4.50 0.27
CA THR A 95 -0.40 -4.97 1.45
C THR A 95 -1.91 -4.82 1.27
N TYR A 96 -2.33 -3.69 0.72
CA TYR A 96 -3.74 -3.46 0.45
C TYR A 96 -4.32 -4.54 -0.48
N MET A 97 -3.60 -4.82 -1.56
CA MET A 97 -4.07 -5.81 -2.53
C MET A 97 -4.05 -7.23 -1.99
N ALA A 98 -3.08 -7.54 -1.15
CA ALA A 98 -2.95 -8.90 -0.63
C ALA A 98 -3.88 -9.19 0.54
N THR A 99 -4.54 -8.17 1.07
CA THR A 99 -5.42 -8.33 2.21
C THR A 99 -6.81 -8.76 1.72
N PRO A 100 -7.38 -9.81 2.29
CA PRO A 100 -8.74 -10.21 1.86
C PRO A 100 -9.73 -9.06 2.04
N GLN A 101 -10.59 -8.90 1.09
CA GLN A 101 -11.54 -7.78 1.07
C GLN A 101 -12.95 -8.24 1.46
#